data_6b64893bc186e049a1f4f077da56ed02
#
_entry.id   6b64893bc186e049a1f4f077da56ed02
#
_cell.length_a   1.000
_cell.length_b   1.000
_cell.length_c   1.000
_cell.angle_alpha   90.00
_cell.angle_beta   90.00
_cell.angle_gamma   90.00
#
_symmetry.space_group_name_H-M   'P 1'
#
loop_
_entity.id
_entity.type
_entity.pdbx_description
1 polymer ?
#
loop_
_entity_poly.entity_id
_entity_poly.type
_entity_poly.pdbx_seq_one_letter_code
_entity_poly.pdbx_strand_id
1 'polypeptide(L)'
;MHLNQLAFVVHTAVETAAGVSFIVHPEGQLPSCTPAAKLILRQYGGLLLASSMICLVVITGLDCGPTTTRLLAATLGSYHAWPCYRAFSRIQNEARHGAQETSILGGPFVHLLAHVVCLCLFLYTAIADR
;
A
#
# COMPACT_ATOMS: atom_id res chain seq x y z
N MET A 1 22.44 -2.15 0.48
CA MET A 1 21.03 -2.14 0.91
C MET A 1 20.79 -3.44 1.67
N HIS A 2 20.47 -3.35 2.94
CA HIS A 2 20.17 -4.55 3.73
C HIS A 2 18.78 -5.08 3.36
N LEU A 3 18.60 -6.40 3.39
CA LEU A 3 17.31 -7.04 3.04
C LEU A 3 16.16 -6.46 3.88
N ASN A 4 16.45 -6.08 5.13
CA ASN A 4 15.50 -5.48 6.06
C ASN A 4 14.97 -4.10 5.62
N GLN A 5 15.70 -3.40 4.73
CA GLN A 5 15.26 -2.13 4.17
C GLN A 5 14.37 -2.30 2.93
N LEU A 6 14.41 -3.46 2.28
CA LEU A 6 13.70 -3.69 1.03
C LEU A 6 12.19 -3.50 1.18
N ALA A 7 11.60 -3.97 2.29
CA ALA A 7 10.19 -3.79 2.57
C ALA A 7 9.79 -2.30 2.58
N PHE A 8 10.59 -1.48 3.25
CA PHE A 8 10.34 -0.05 3.37
C PHE A 8 10.52 0.68 2.02
N VAL A 9 11.53 0.28 1.21
CA VAL A 9 11.76 0.86 -0.12
C VAL A 9 10.58 0.54 -1.05
N VAL A 10 10.15 -0.72 -1.10
CA VAL A 10 9.02 -1.14 -1.96
C VAL A 10 7.72 -0.46 -1.52
N HIS A 11 7.43 -0.42 -0.22
CA HIS A 11 6.28 0.30 0.32
C HIS A 11 6.31 1.78 -0.07
N THR A 12 7.45 2.46 0.13
CA THR A 12 7.59 3.88 -0.23
C THR A 12 7.26 4.11 -1.70
N ALA A 13 7.76 3.28 -2.61
CA ALA A 13 7.49 3.42 -4.04
C ALA A 13 6.01 3.21 -4.37
N VAL A 14 5.41 2.13 -3.86
CA VAL A 14 4.01 1.76 -4.12
C VAL A 14 3.05 2.79 -3.52
N GLU A 15 3.22 3.12 -2.23
CA GLU A 15 2.27 4.00 -1.54
C GLU A 15 2.45 5.48 -1.92
N THR A 16 3.64 5.91 -2.32
CA THR A 16 3.80 7.26 -2.89
C THR A 16 3.06 7.39 -4.21
N ALA A 17 3.21 6.43 -5.11
CA ALA A 17 2.47 6.43 -6.37
C ALA A 17 0.96 6.39 -6.16
N ALA A 18 0.48 5.53 -5.27
CA ALA A 18 -0.92 5.44 -4.89
C ALA A 18 -1.40 6.75 -4.25
N GLY A 19 -0.69 7.27 -3.26
CA GLY A 19 -1.05 8.49 -2.53
C GLY A 19 -1.19 9.70 -3.46
N VAL A 20 -0.24 9.89 -4.37
CA VAL A 20 -0.32 10.95 -5.40
C VAL A 20 -1.55 10.74 -6.29
N SER A 21 -1.81 9.50 -6.73
CA SER A 21 -2.98 9.18 -7.56
C SER A 21 -4.30 9.49 -6.83
N PHE A 22 -4.42 9.15 -5.54
CA PHE A 22 -5.61 9.46 -4.72
C PHE A 22 -5.85 10.96 -4.56
N ILE A 23 -4.78 11.77 -4.49
CA ILE A 23 -4.87 13.23 -4.34
C ILE A 23 -5.23 13.89 -5.65
N VAL A 24 -4.55 13.52 -6.74
CA VAL A 24 -4.66 14.20 -8.05
C VAL A 24 -5.86 13.69 -8.85
N HIS A 25 -6.11 12.37 -8.85
CA HIS A 25 -7.16 11.71 -9.62
C HIS A 25 -8.03 10.79 -8.77
N PRO A 26 -8.76 11.32 -7.74
CA PRO A 26 -9.60 10.50 -6.87
C PRO A 26 -10.70 9.75 -7.62
N GLU A 27 -11.24 10.30 -8.71
CA GLU A 27 -12.24 9.67 -9.58
C GLU A 27 -11.72 8.42 -10.30
N GLY A 28 -10.43 8.31 -10.52
CA GLY A 28 -9.80 7.10 -11.06
C GLY A 28 -9.82 5.94 -10.06
N GLN A 29 -9.94 6.25 -8.77
CA GLN A 29 -10.00 5.24 -7.69
C GLN A 29 -11.43 4.77 -7.40
N LEU A 30 -12.39 5.66 -7.56
CA LEU A 30 -13.82 5.41 -7.34
C LEU A 30 -14.63 6.16 -8.40
N PRO A 31 -15.06 5.47 -9.48
CA PRO A 31 -15.92 6.07 -10.50
C PRO A 31 -17.21 6.61 -9.87
N SER A 32 -17.67 7.73 -10.38
CA SER A 32 -18.91 8.40 -9.92
C SER A 32 -18.87 8.83 -8.43
N CYS A 33 -17.68 9.13 -7.88
CA CYS A 33 -17.56 9.55 -6.49
C CYS A 33 -18.15 10.95 -6.26
N THR A 34 -18.86 11.08 -5.13
CA THR A 34 -19.42 12.36 -4.66
C THR A 34 -18.29 13.33 -4.26
N PRO A 35 -18.55 14.65 -4.15
CA PRO A 35 -17.57 15.60 -3.62
C PRO A 35 -17.03 15.21 -2.24
N ALA A 36 -17.87 14.69 -1.35
CA ALA A 36 -17.44 14.19 -0.05
C ALA A 36 -16.50 12.98 -0.17
N ALA A 37 -16.82 12.03 -1.04
CA ALA A 37 -15.96 10.88 -1.30
C ALA A 37 -14.60 11.31 -1.87
N LYS A 38 -14.53 12.31 -2.74
CA LYS A 38 -13.26 12.87 -3.25
C LYS A 38 -12.40 13.44 -2.12
N LEU A 39 -12.99 14.15 -1.17
CA LEU A 39 -12.25 14.67 -0.02
C LEU A 39 -11.68 13.54 0.85
N ILE A 40 -12.46 12.51 1.12
CA ILE A 40 -12.01 11.32 1.86
C ILE A 40 -10.86 10.61 1.13
N LEU A 41 -10.97 10.44 -0.18
CA LEU A 41 -9.91 9.82 -0.99
C LEU A 41 -8.61 10.64 -0.96
N ARG A 42 -8.70 11.98 -1.06
CA ARG A 42 -7.54 12.86 -0.93
C ARG A 42 -6.89 12.78 0.46
N GLN A 43 -7.70 12.76 1.51
CA GLN A 43 -7.21 12.56 2.88
C GLN A 43 -6.51 11.20 3.03
N TYR A 44 -7.08 10.15 2.46
CA TYR A 44 -6.46 8.83 2.43
C TYR A 44 -5.12 8.85 1.68
N GLY A 45 -5.04 9.53 0.53
CA GLY A 45 -3.78 9.76 -0.19
C GLY A 45 -2.73 10.46 0.68
N GLY A 46 -3.12 11.44 1.48
CA GLY A 46 -2.24 12.10 2.46
C GLY A 46 -1.69 11.14 3.52
N LEU A 47 -2.52 10.20 4.01
CA LEU A 47 -2.08 9.16 4.96
C LEU A 47 -1.07 8.19 4.32
N LEU A 48 -1.25 7.83 3.05
CA LEU A 48 -0.29 6.99 2.31
C LEU A 48 1.06 7.69 2.18
N LEU A 49 1.07 8.98 1.86
CA LEU A 49 2.31 9.76 1.79
C LEU A 49 2.99 9.86 3.17
N ALA A 50 2.22 10.04 4.24
CA ALA A 50 2.76 10.05 5.59
C ALA A 50 3.41 8.71 5.96
N SER A 51 2.80 7.57 5.60
CA SER A 51 3.40 6.24 5.80
C SER A 51 4.69 6.06 5.00
N SER A 52 4.73 6.58 3.78
CA SER A 52 5.95 6.60 2.93
C SER A 52 7.06 7.43 3.57
N MET A 53 6.74 8.57 4.20
CA MET A 53 7.73 9.37 4.92
C MET A 53 8.31 8.63 6.13
N ILE A 54 7.50 7.88 6.87
CA ILE A 54 7.99 7.00 7.96
C ILE A 54 8.99 5.99 7.41
N CYS A 55 8.69 5.38 6.26
CA CYS A 55 9.62 4.45 5.61
C CYS A 55 10.94 5.13 5.21
N LEU A 56 10.88 6.35 4.68
CA LEU A 56 12.09 7.12 4.33
C LEU A 56 12.98 7.36 5.56
N VAL A 57 12.42 7.63 6.73
CA VAL A 57 13.18 7.76 7.98
C VAL A 57 13.97 6.47 8.28
N VAL A 58 13.33 5.30 8.11
CA VAL A 58 14.01 4.00 8.31
C VAL A 58 15.09 3.76 7.26
N ILE A 59 14.82 4.10 5.98
CA ILE A 59 15.75 3.89 4.86
C ILE A 59 16.98 4.79 4.97
N THR A 60 16.82 6.04 5.41
CA THR A 60 17.92 7.03 5.51
C THR A 60 18.85 6.83 6.69
N GLY A 61 18.59 5.80 7.51
CA GLY A 61 19.55 5.38 8.56
C GLY A 61 19.54 6.27 9.80
N LEU A 62 18.49 7.04 10.03
CA LEU A 62 18.21 7.55 11.37
C LEU A 62 18.06 6.30 12.25
N ASP A 63 18.95 6.14 13.21
CA ASP A 63 19.25 4.92 13.95
C ASP A 63 18.01 4.40 14.71
N CYS A 64 17.09 3.78 13.93
CA CYS A 64 16.00 3.02 14.47
C CYS A 64 16.57 1.68 14.90
N GLY A 65 16.77 1.48 16.19
CA GLY A 65 17.21 0.18 16.71
C GLY A 65 16.35 -0.98 16.17
N PRO A 66 16.88 -2.22 16.18
CA PRO A 66 16.22 -3.38 15.53
C PRO A 66 14.78 -3.60 16.02
N THR A 67 14.51 -3.38 17.29
CA THR A 67 13.13 -3.51 17.84
C THR A 67 12.17 -2.51 17.22
N THR A 68 12.57 -1.24 17.07
CA THR A 68 11.74 -0.21 16.44
C THR A 68 11.46 -0.54 14.97
N THR A 69 12.48 -0.96 14.22
CA THR A 69 12.35 -1.36 12.83
C THR A 69 11.36 -2.53 12.69
N ARG A 70 11.42 -3.53 13.56
CA ARG A 70 10.48 -4.68 13.57
C ARG A 70 9.06 -4.26 13.89
N LEU A 71 8.85 -3.40 14.88
CA LEU A 71 7.52 -2.90 15.23
C LEU A 71 6.91 -2.07 14.09
N LEU A 72 7.72 -1.21 13.45
CA LEU A 72 7.29 -0.48 12.26
C LEU A 72 6.94 -1.42 11.11
N ALA A 73 7.77 -2.44 10.87
CA ALA A 73 7.50 -3.45 9.84
C ALA A 73 6.21 -4.23 10.12
N ALA A 74 5.97 -4.66 11.36
CA ALA A 74 4.73 -5.33 11.74
C ALA A 74 3.51 -4.42 11.56
N THR A 75 3.61 -3.16 11.97
CA THR A 75 2.52 -2.18 11.88
C THR A 75 2.18 -1.85 10.42
N LEU A 76 3.18 -1.52 9.60
CA LEU A 76 2.99 -1.21 8.18
C LEU A 76 2.56 -2.46 7.40
N GLY A 77 3.09 -3.64 7.76
CA GLY A 77 2.67 -4.90 7.18
C GLY A 77 1.18 -5.18 7.41
N SER A 78 0.68 -4.96 8.61
CA SER A 78 -0.75 -5.18 8.94
C SER A 78 -1.69 -4.33 8.10
N TYR A 79 -1.28 -3.13 7.71
CA TYR A 79 -2.04 -2.26 6.80
C TYR A 79 -2.32 -2.96 5.46
N HIS A 80 -1.34 -3.68 4.89
CA HIS A 80 -1.49 -4.29 3.57
C HIS A 80 -2.53 -5.42 3.51
N ALA A 81 -2.97 -5.94 4.64
CA ALA A 81 -4.07 -6.91 4.68
C ALA A 81 -5.39 -6.33 4.13
N TRP A 82 -5.65 -5.05 4.38
CA TRP A 82 -6.90 -4.40 3.92
C TRP A 82 -6.94 -4.17 2.41
N PRO A 83 -5.91 -3.61 1.76
CA PRO A 83 -5.85 -3.54 0.30
C PRO A 83 -5.91 -4.93 -0.36
N CYS A 84 -5.28 -5.95 0.21
CA CYS A 84 -5.39 -7.32 -0.29
C CYS A 84 -6.84 -7.82 -0.23
N TYR A 85 -7.52 -7.64 0.90
CA TYR A 85 -8.93 -8.01 1.05
C TYR A 85 -9.82 -7.26 0.05
N ARG A 86 -9.63 -5.94 -0.10
CA ARG A 86 -10.38 -5.13 -1.05
C ARG A 86 -10.16 -5.60 -2.49
N ALA A 87 -8.92 -5.83 -2.90
CA ALA A 87 -8.60 -6.28 -4.25
C ALA A 87 -9.17 -7.67 -4.53
N PHE A 88 -9.06 -8.60 -3.58
CA PHE A 88 -9.65 -9.94 -3.67
C PHE A 88 -11.17 -9.89 -3.81
N SER A 89 -11.85 -9.07 -2.99
CA SER A 89 -13.30 -8.88 -3.07
C SER A 89 -13.73 -8.34 -4.42
N ARG A 90 -12.96 -7.41 -5.02
CA ARG A 90 -13.23 -6.90 -6.37
C ARG A 90 -13.09 -7.98 -7.43
N ILE A 91 -12.02 -8.79 -7.38
CA ILE A 91 -11.81 -9.91 -8.30
C ILE A 91 -13.00 -10.88 -8.24
N GLN A 92 -13.46 -11.22 -7.03
CA GLN A 92 -14.62 -12.09 -6.88
C GLN A 92 -15.91 -11.50 -7.46
N ASN A 93 -16.14 -10.20 -7.26
CA ASN A 93 -17.32 -9.52 -7.77
C ASN A 93 -17.29 -9.41 -9.30
N GLU A 94 -16.15 -9.10 -9.89
CA GLU A 94 -15.94 -9.06 -11.34
C GLU A 94 -16.16 -10.45 -11.97
N ALA A 95 -15.71 -11.52 -11.31
CA ALA A 95 -15.95 -12.89 -11.78
C ALA A 95 -17.45 -13.29 -11.73
N ARG A 96 -18.24 -12.72 -10.81
CA ARG A 96 -19.69 -13.02 -10.68
C ARG A 96 -20.58 -12.20 -11.60
N HIS A 97 -20.18 -10.95 -11.90
CA HIS A 97 -21.04 -9.98 -12.58
C HIS A 97 -20.54 -9.57 -13.98
N GLY A 98 -19.48 -10.18 -14.46
CA GLY A 98 -18.79 -9.80 -15.69
C GLY A 98 -17.75 -8.71 -15.45
N ALA A 99 -16.63 -8.83 -16.16
CA ALA A 99 -15.54 -7.89 -16.03
C ALA A 99 -15.93 -6.49 -16.54
N GLN A 100 -15.80 -5.48 -15.70
CA GLN A 100 -15.71 -4.11 -16.17
C GLN A 100 -14.32 -3.93 -16.77
N GLU A 101 -14.20 -3.38 -17.97
CA GLU A 101 -12.91 -3.12 -18.61
C GLU A 101 -12.02 -2.28 -17.68
N THR A 102 -11.05 -2.93 -17.07
CA THR A 102 -10.05 -2.26 -16.25
C THR A 102 -8.72 -2.26 -16.99
N SER A 103 -8.03 -1.13 -16.98
CA SER A 103 -6.66 -1.02 -17.48
C SER A 103 -5.80 -2.12 -16.85
N ILE A 104 -4.98 -2.78 -17.65
CA ILE A 104 -4.11 -3.89 -17.22
C ILE A 104 -3.23 -3.46 -16.02
N LEU A 105 -2.72 -2.22 -16.01
CA LEU A 105 -1.89 -1.66 -14.93
C LEU A 105 -2.67 -1.17 -13.71
N GLY A 106 -3.98 -0.94 -13.83
CA GLY A 106 -4.85 -0.47 -12.74
C GLY A 106 -5.81 -1.53 -12.21
N GLY A 107 -5.73 -2.77 -12.73
CA GLY A 107 -6.65 -3.84 -12.38
C GLY A 107 -6.49 -4.35 -10.95
N PRO A 108 -7.55 -4.96 -10.38
CA PRO A 108 -7.54 -5.46 -9.01
C PRO A 108 -6.50 -6.56 -8.78
N PHE A 109 -6.11 -7.30 -9.82
CA PHE A 109 -5.09 -8.34 -9.74
C PHE A 109 -3.68 -7.75 -9.48
N VAL A 110 -3.30 -6.72 -10.24
CA VAL A 110 -1.99 -6.05 -10.05
C VAL A 110 -1.94 -5.40 -8.66
N HIS A 111 -3.05 -4.81 -8.23
CA HIS A 111 -3.18 -4.22 -6.91
C HIS A 111 -3.03 -5.27 -5.80
N LEU A 112 -3.69 -6.43 -5.95
CA LEU A 112 -3.54 -7.56 -5.02
C LEU A 112 -2.08 -8.02 -4.94
N LEU A 113 -1.43 -8.24 -6.09
CA LEU A 113 -0.05 -8.71 -6.15
C LEU A 113 0.92 -7.74 -5.45
N ALA A 114 0.79 -6.44 -5.72
CA ALA A 114 1.64 -5.43 -5.10
C ALA A 114 1.53 -5.45 -3.56
N HIS A 115 0.30 -5.51 -3.03
CA HIS A 115 0.10 -5.52 -1.58
C HIS A 115 0.45 -6.86 -0.93
N VAL A 116 0.29 -7.98 -1.61
CA VAL A 116 0.78 -9.30 -1.11
C VAL A 116 2.30 -9.29 -1.00
N VAL A 117 3.01 -8.76 -2.02
CA VAL A 117 4.47 -8.63 -1.97
C VAL A 117 4.89 -7.74 -0.79
N CYS A 118 4.28 -6.57 -0.61
CA CYS A 118 4.57 -5.69 0.53
C CYS A 118 4.32 -6.40 1.86
N LEU A 119 3.18 -7.08 2.01
CA LEU A 119 2.83 -7.83 3.22
C LEU A 119 3.88 -8.88 3.55
N CYS A 120 4.29 -9.70 2.56
CA CYS A 120 5.30 -10.73 2.75
C CYS A 120 6.67 -10.15 3.14
N LEU A 121 7.10 -9.07 2.49
CA LEU A 121 8.36 -8.40 2.81
C LEU A 121 8.36 -7.83 4.23
N PHE A 122 7.28 -7.20 4.66
CA PHE A 122 7.16 -6.67 6.01
C PHE A 122 7.08 -7.77 7.07
N LEU A 123 6.34 -8.85 6.81
CA LEU A 123 6.31 -10.02 7.71
C LEU A 123 7.69 -10.65 7.84
N TYR A 124 8.42 -10.80 6.73
CA TYR A 124 9.80 -11.27 6.76
C TYR A 124 10.65 -10.35 7.65
N THR A 125 10.63 -9.03 7.42
CA THR A 125 11.40 -8.06 8.21
C THR A 125 11.02 -8.10 9.69
N ALA A 126 9.76 -8.28 10.03
CA ALA A 126 9.30 -8.34 11.42
C ALA A 126 9.77 -9.61 12.15
N ILE A 127 10.03 -10.72 11.43
CA ILE A 127 10.33 -12.04 12.01
C ILE A 127 11.82 -12.39 11.91
N ALA A 128 12.50 -12.02 10.81
CA ALA A 128 13.83 -12.51 10.47
C ALA A 128 14.98 -11.95 11.30
N ASP A 129 14.81 -10.81 11.96
CA ASP A 129 15.81 -10.19 12.83
C ASP A 129 15.74 -10.74 14.28
N ARG A 130 15.93 -12.06 14.43
CA ARG A 130 16.11 -12.70 15.75
C ARG A 130 17.57 -12.93 16.05
#